data_d369f20cb4d21d442a5eebedda1f0826
#
_entry.id   d369f20cb4d21d442a5eebedda1f0826
#
_cell.length_a   1.000
_cell.length_b   1.000
_cell.length_c   1.000
_cell.angle_alpha   90.00
_cell.angle_beta   90.00
_cell.angle_gamma   90.00
#
_symmetry.space_group_name_H-M   'P 1'
#
loop_
_entity.id
_entity.type
_entity.pdbx_description
1 polymer ?
#
loop_
_entity_poly.entity_id
_entity_poly.type
_entity_poly.pdbx_seq_one_letter_code
_entity_poly.pdbx_strand_id
1 'polypeptide(L)'
;MDSNPPTTRQGKNMDSGFYLYCIRPQTAKAIEVDKTISGEGKVYIIPYDNIEAVVSEVDLNEFGSEEIQKKAEEDLNWIKEKAQVHEYVIEQAMRVDLNLISVIPMKFGTIFKSEESLKECLKNNYEQFKNSLEKLKGKQEWGVKVYLKENIFRKTIEEKNEAVQAKKKEIESLPKGMAFFTQKQIGEIVNQEKDKELDRITEEIYESLGQLAFSKNKSKLLEKDFTGMLEEMLLNAFYLIEESKLASFQKKVGELKEKYNSLGFKVEVSGPWPSYHFA
;
A
#
# COMPACT_ATOMS: atom_id res chain seq x y z
N MET A 1 8.57 -36.69 56.04
CA MET A 1 9.03 -36.98 54.66
C MET A 1 7.84 -37.00 53.75
N ASP A 2 7.42 -35.82 53.34
CA ASP A 2 6.28 -35.65 52.40
C ASP A 2 6.82 -35.16 51.08
N SER A 3 6.98 -36.07 50.15
CA SER A 3 7.34 -35.80 48.76
C SER A 3 6.08 -35.54 47.97
N ASN A 4 5.76 -34.25 47.74
CA ASN A 4 4.80 -33.86 46.74
C ASN A 4 5.36 -34.15 45.32
N PRO A 5 4.58 -34.82 44.45
CA PRO A 5 5.00 -34.99 43.07
C PRO A 5 4.88 -33.66 42.31
N PRO A 6 5.71 -33.45 41.28
CA PRO A 6 5.69 -32.21 40.51
C PRO A 6 4.35 -32.06 39.77
N THR A 7 3.77 -30.90 39.93
CA THR A 7 2.56 -30.48 39.24
C THR A 7 2.80 -30.48 37.73
N THR A 8 2.24 -31.48 37.06
CA THR A 8 2.19 -31.53 35.61
C THR A 8 1.43 -30.30 35.13
N ARG A 9 2.09 -29.40 34.40
CA ARG A 9 1.42 -28.34 33.62
C ARG A 9 0.45 -29.02 32.68
N GLN A 10 -0.83 -28.87 32.95
CA GLN A 10 -1.87 -29.22 31.99
C GLN A 10 -1.65 -28.38 30.75
N GLY A 11 -1.16 -29.00 29.67
CA GLY A 11 -1.13 -28.39 28.36
C GLY A 11 -2.56 -28.00 27.97
N LYS A 12 -2.84 -26.72 27.80
CA LYS A 12 -3.99 -26.27 27.02
C LYS A 12 -3.94 -27.04 25.71
N ASN A 13 -4.99 -27.77 25.39
CA ASN A 13 -5.19 -28.29 24.04
C ASN A 13 -5.37 -27.04 23.16
N MET A 14 -4.25 -26.50 22.64
CA MET A 14 -4.28 -25.42 21.67
C MET A 14 -4.68 -26.05 20.34
N ASP A 15 -5.79 -25.63 19.81
CA ASP A 15 -6.18 -25.91 18.42
C ASP A 15 -5.27 -25.05 17.55
N SER A 16 -4.10 -25.58 17.15
CA SER A 16 -3.06 -24.83 16.47
C SER A 16 -3.30 -24.78 14.97
N GLY A 17 -3.05 -23.62 14.39
CA GLY A 17 -3.06 -23.36 12.95
C GLY A 17 -1.78 -22.71 12.46
N PHE A 18 -1.68 -22.53 11.15
CA PHE A 18 -0.54 -21.93 10.47
C PHE A 18 -0.94 -20.61 9.84
N TYR A 19 -0.42 -19.51 10.35
CA TYR A 19 -0.58 -18.19 9.76
C TYR A 19 0.42 -18.04 8.64
N LEU A 20 -0.05 -17.80 7.41
CA LEU A 20 0.78 -17.62 6.22
C LEU A 20 0.97 -16.12 5.93
N TYR A 21 2.22 -15.65 6.01
CA TYR A 21 2.58 -14.26 5.72
C TYR A 21 2.79 -14.01 4.23
N CYS A 22 3.63 -14.81 3.60
CA CYS A 22 3.94 -14.68 2.18
C CYS A 22 4.49 -15.98 1.60
N ILE A 23 4.55 -16.02 0.28
CA ILE A 23 5.28 -17.03 -0.49
C ILE A 23 6.45 -16.34 -1.18
N ARG A 24 7.62 -16.97 -1.18
CA ARG A 24 8.82 -16.46 -1.82
C ARG A 24 9.58 -17.58 -2.57
N PRO A 25 10.53 -17.25 -3.45
CA PRO A 25 11.41 -18.25 -4.03
C PRO A 25 12.17 -18.98 -2.91
N GLN A 26 12.41 -20.28 -3.09
CA GLN A 26 13.19 -21.04 -2.14
C GLN A 26 14.59 -20.43 -2.00
N THR A 27 15.01 -20.20 -0.78
CA THR A 27 16.34 -19.69 -0.42
C THR A 27 17.05 -20.69 0.49
N ALA A 28 18.38 -20.69 0.49
CA ALA A 28 19.15 -21.50 1.45
C ALA A 28 19.23 -20.85 2.85
N LYS A 29 18.54 -19.72 3.05
CA LYS A 29 18.63 -18.89 4.27
C LYS A 29 17.42 -19.06 5.16
N ALA A 30 17.66 -19.30 6.43
CA ALA A 30 16.61 -19.20 7.45
C ALA A 30 16.10 -17.75 7.51
N ILE A 31 14.87 -17.60 7.94
CA ILE A 31 14.30 -16.30 8.26
C ILE A 31 14.51 -16.02 9.75
N GLU A 32 15.11 -14.86 10.06
CA GLU A 32 15.31 -14.40 11.42
C GLU A 32 14.41 -13.20 11.69
N VAL A 33 13.35 -13.44 12.42
CA VAL A 33 12.33 -12.42 12.77
C VAL A 33 12.03 -12.55 14.26
N ASP A 34 12.06 -11.44 14.97
CA ASP A 34 11.86 -11.35 16.41
C ASP A 34 10.41 -11.22 16.84
N LYS A 35 9.48 -11.08 15.87
CA LYS A 35 8.05 -10.90 16.11
C LYS A 35 7.24 -11.91 15.33
N THR A 36 6.18 -12.41 15.96
CA THR A 36 5.16 -13.24 15.32
C THR A 36 3.79 -12.60 15.48
N ILE A 37 2.83 -12.98 14.66
CA ILE A 37 1.46 -12.46 14.72
C ILE A 37 0.78 -12.73 16.07
N SER A 38 1.07 -13.87 16.68
CA SER A 38 0.58 -14.24 18.01
C SER A 38 1.33 -13.54 19.16
N GLY A 39 2.55 -13.05 18.92
CA GLY A 39 3.48 -12.57 19.94
C GLY A 39 4.30 -13.69 20.58
N GLU A 40 4.04 -14.95 20.26
CA GLU A 40 4.72 -16.14 20.76
C GLU A 40 5.22 -17.01 19.61
N GLY A 41 6.16 -17.92 19.92
CA GLY A 41 6.71 -18.86 18.93
C GLY A 41 7.73 -18.21 17.99
N LYS A 42 7.83 -18.76 16.78
CA LYS A 42 8.83 -18.34 15.77
C LYS A 42 8.19 -18.28 14.40
N VAL A 43 8.73 -17.40 13.55
CA VAL A 43 8.50 -17.44 12.11
C VAL A 43 9.47 -18.46 11.52
N TYR A 44 8.97 -19.31 10.62
CA TYR A 44 9.76 -20.34 9.96
C TYR A 44 9.25 -20.62 8.54
N ILE A 45 9.91 -21.52 7.85
CA ILE A 45 9.73 -21.76 6.43
C ILE A 45 9.19 -23.17 6.24
N ILE A 46 8.14 -23.31 5.41
CA ILE A 46 7.68 -24.59 4.87
C ILE A 46 8.00 -24.61 3.38
N PRO A 47 9.00 -25.42 2.94
CA PRO A 47 9.38 -25.49 1.53
C PRO A 47 8.42 -26.35 0.72
N TYR A 48 8.26 -25.98 -0.55
CA TYR A 48 7.59 -26.76 -1.56
C TYR A 48 8.24 -26.53 -2.93
N ASP A 49 8.96 -27.51 -3.44
CA ASP A 49 9.74 -27.43 -4.68
C ASP A 49 10.65 -26.17 -4.70
N ASN A 50 10.49 -25.26 -5.65
CA ASN A 50 11.31 -24.05 -5.78
C ASN A 50 10.72 -22.82 -5.08
N ILE A 51 9.68 -23.00 -4.28
CA ILE A 51 9.05 -21.93 -3.47
C ILE A 51 9.03 -22.32 -2.00
N GLU A 52 8.85 -21.36 -1.15
CA GLU A 52 8.69 -21.58 0.29
C GLU A 52 7.65 -20.63 0.90
N ALA A 53 6.84 -21.16 1.81
CA ALA A 53 5.88 -20.41 2.60
C ALA A 53 6.53 -19.90 3.89
N VAL A 54 6.37 -18.62 4.20
CA VAL A 54 6.78 -17.99 5.46
C VAL A 54 5.61 -18.01 6.42
N VAL A 55 5.75 -18.72 7.54
CA VAL A 55 4.65 -19.02 8.46
C VAL A 55 5.02 -18.85 9.93
N SER A 56 4.01 -18.76 10.79
CA SER A 56 4.12 -19.02 12.24
C SER A 56 2.92 -19.82 12.72
N GLU A 57 3.07 -20.51 13.85
CA GLU A 57 1.93 -21.14 14.51
C GLU A 57 1.06 -20.11 15.23
N VAL A 58 -0.24 -20.36 15.25
CA VAL A 58 -1.24 -19.53 15.94
C VAL A 58 -2.26 -20.41 16.64
N ASP A 59 -2.85 -19.92 17.73
CA ASP A 59 -4.00 -20.54 18.38
C ASP A 59 -5.28 -20.19 17.60
N LEU A 60 -5.98 -21.19 17.06
CA LEU A 60 -7.22 -20.98 16.29
C LEU A 60 -8.35 -20.42 17.14
N ASN A 61 -8.30 -20.57 18.47
CA ASN A 61 -9.24 -19.93 19.37
C ASN A 61 -9.05 -18.40 19.44
N GLU A 62 -7.87 -17.89 19.06
CA GLU A 62 -7.59 -16.44 18.99
C GLU A 62 -7.61 -15.93 17.54
N PHE A 63 -7.10 -16.74 16.61
CA PHE A 63 -6.89 -16.36 15.21
C PHE A 63 -7.85 -17.10 14.25
N GLY A 64 -8.91 -17.72 14.74
CA GLY A 64 -9.97 -18.27 13.87
C GLY A 64 -10.63 -17.16 13.04
N SER A 65 -11.16 -17.51 11.87
CA SER A 65 -11.77 -16.53 10.94
C SER A 65 -12.87 -15.69 11.61
N GLU A 66 -13.70 -16.31 12.45
CA GLU A 66 -14.78 -15.63 13.19
C GLU A 66 -14.22 -14.69 14.26
N GLU A 67 -13.16 -15.11 14.96
CA GLU A 67 -12.52 -14.29 16.00
C GLU A 67 -11.79 -13.08 15.40
N ILE A 68 -11.08 -13.25 14.29
CA ILE A 68 -10.45 -12.13 13.58
C ILE A 68 -11.51 -11.13 13.09
N GLN A 69 -12.60 -11.61 12.52
CA GLN A 69 -13.69 -10.75 12.06
C GLN A 69 -14.32 -9.97 13.22
N LYS A 70 -14.61 -10.64 14.33
CA LYS A 70 -15.12 -10.01 15.54
C LYS A 70 -14.17 -8.93 16.08
N LYS A 71 -12.87 -9.25 16.20
CA LYS A 71 -11.85 -8.29 16.64
C LYS A 71 -11.70 -7.11 15.67
N ALA A 72 -11.87 -7.34 14.36
CA ALA A 72 -11.83 -6.28 13.37
C ALA A 72 -12.96 -5.24 13.55
N GLU A 73 -14.11 -5.67 14.07
CA GLU A 73 -15.25 -4.80 14.35
C GLU A 73 -15.16 -4.13 15.74
N GLU A 74 -14.62 -4.84 16.73
CA GLU A 74 -14.64 -4.41 18.15
C GLU A 74 -13.34 -3.74 18.60
N ASP A 75 -12.16 -4.06 18.01
CA ASP A 75 -10.84 -3.59 18.45
C ASP A 75 -9.93 -3.21 17.28
N LEU A 76 -10.11 -1.99 16.80
CA LEU A 76 -9.29 -1.42 15.73
C LEU A 76 -7.79 -1.34 16.10
N ASN A 77 -7.45 -1.20 17.39
CA ASN A 77 -6.05 -1.13 17.82
C ASN A 77 -5.38 -2.50 17.71
N TRP A 78 -6.08 -3.57 18.07
CA TRP A 78 -5.59 -4.94 17.89
C TRP A 78 -5.32 -5.23 16.41
N ILE A 79 -6.28 -4.92 15.53
CA ILE A 79 -6.10 -5.11 14.07
C ILE A 79 -4.90 -4.33 13.55
N LYS A 80 -4.77 -3.05 13.97
CA LYS A 80 -3.65 -2.20 13.55
C LYS A 80 -2.30 -2.75 13.99
N GLU A 81 -2.20 -3.19 15.25
CA GLU A 81 -0.98 -3.82 15.79
C GLU A 81 -0.63 -5.10 15.02
N LYS A 82 -1.61 -5.99 14.83
CA LYS A 82 -1.37 -7.25 14.13
C LYS A 82 -1.06 -7.04 12.63
N ALA A 83 -1.70 -6.07 11.98
CA ALA A 83 -1.37 -5.71 10.61
C ALA A 83 0.07 -5.16 10.48
N GLN A 84 0.55 -4.38 11.44
CA GLN A 84 1.94 -3.92 11.48
C GLN A 84 2.93 -5.08 11.64
N VAL A 85 2.62 -6.07 12.48
CA VAL A 85 3.46 -7.26 12.63
C VAL A 85 3.45 -8.10 11.35
N HIS A 86 2.28 -8.28 10.74
CA HIS A 86 2.15 -8.99 9.46
C HIS A 86 3.04 -8.35 8.38
N GLU A 87 2.94 -7.04 8.20
CA GLU A 87 3.76 -6.29 7.24
C GLU A 87 5.25 -6.40 7.56
N TYR A 88 5.62 -6.22 8.82
CA TYR A 88 7.01 -6.34 9.27
C TYR A 88 7.62 -7.70 8.91
N VAL A 89 6.89 -8.81 9.15
CA VAL A 89 7.38 -10.15 8.81
C VAL A 89 7.58 -10.30 7.31
N ILE A 90 6.66 -9.80 6.49
CA ILE A 90 6.78 -9.86 5.03
C ILE A 90 7.96 -9.02 4.54
N GLU A 91 8.15 -7.81 5.07
CA GLU A 91 9.31 -6.97 4.75
C GLU A 91 10.65 -7.66 5.12
N GLN A 92 10.70 -8.36 6.26
CA GLN A 92 11.89 -9.16 6.60
C GLN A 92 12.06 -10.36 5.66
N ALA A 93 10.96 -11.00 5.25
CA ALA A 93 11.01 -12.12 4.30
C ALA A 93 11.51 -11.71 2.89
N MET A 94 11.35 -10.43 2.51
CA MET A 94 11.93 -9.88 1.28
C MET A 94 13.44 -9.69 1.36
N ARG A 95 14.04 -9.67 2.55
CA ARG A 95 15.46 -9.38 2.75
C ARG A 95 16.25 -10.67 2.85
N VAL A 96 17.11 -10.91 1.89
CA VAL A 96 18.04 -12.05 1.91
C VAL A 96 19.45 -11.50 1.75
N ASP A 97 20.24 -11.56 2.80
CA ASP A 97 21.53 -10.86 2.92
C ASP A 97 21.37 -9.34 2.66
N LEU A 98 22.04 -8.82 1.65
CA LEU A 98 21.96 -7.41 1.23
C LEU A 98 21.00 -7.17 0.05
N ASN A 99 20.31 -8.22 -0.39
CA ASN A 99 19.43 -8.15 -1.55
C ASN A 99 17.96 -8.16 -1.15
N LEU A 100 17.14 -7.54 -1.97
CA LEU A 100 15.68 -7.69 -1.92
C LEU A 100 15.26 -8.79 -2.90
N ILE A 101 14.43 -9.70 -2.44
CA ILE A 101 13.80 -10.71 -3.27
C ILE A 101 12.29 -10.43 -3.39
N SER A 102 11.72 -10.87 -4.49
CA SER A 102 10.28 -10.76 -4.70
C SER A 102 9.53 -11.72 -3.79
N VAL A 103 8.42 -11.28 -3.24
CA VAL A 103 7.49 -12.10 -2.46
C VAL A 103 6.07 -11.92 -2.97
N ILE A 104 5.23 -12.92 -2.77
CA ILE A 104 3.77 -12.85 -2.92
C ILE A 104 3.21 -12.67 -1.51
N PRO A 105 2.82 -11.45 -1.12
CA PRO A 105 2.25 -11.21 0.20
C PRO A 105 0.85 -11.84 0.27
N MET A 106 0.55 -12.49 1.38
CA MET A 106 -0.80 -13.00 1.64
C MET A 106 -1.67 -11.91 2.27
N LYS A 107 -2.97 -12.08 2.14
CA LYS A 107 -3.92 -11.21 2.85
C LYS A 107 -3.79 -11.44 4.35
N PHE A 108 -3.93 -10.36 5.12
CA PHE A 108 -4.01 -10.46 6.58
C PHE A 108 -5.08 -11.50 7.00
N GLY A 109 -4.73 -12.37 7.94
CA GLY A 109 -5.63 -13.42 8.40
C GLY A 109 -5.67 -14.67 7.50
N THR A 110 -4.69 -14.88 6.61
CA THR A 110 -4.57 -16.13 5.86
C THR A 110 -4.03 -17.24 6.76
N ILE A 111 -4.91 -18.18 7.16
CA ILE A 111 -4.61 -19.20 8.15
C ILE A 111 -5.05 -20.58 7.64
N PHE A 112 -4.22 -21.59 7.90
CA PHE A 112 -4.47 -22.98 7.60
C PHE A 112 -4.60 -23.78 8.88
N LYS A 113 -5.54 -24.74 8.92
CA LYS A 113 -5.79 -25.57 10.10
C LYS A 113 -4.73 -26.65 10.32
N SER A 114 -3.94 -26.97 9.28
CA SER A 114 -2.86 -27.96 9.38
C SER A 114 -1.78 -27.68 8.35
N GLU A 115 -0.59 -28.24 8.56
CA GLU A 115 0.53 -28.18 7.60
C GLU A 115 0.16 -28.89 6.29
N GLU A 116 -0.64 -29.97 6.36
CA GLU A 116 -1.10 -30.70 5.18
C GLU A 116 -1.96 -29.80 4.29
N SER A 117 -2.93 -29.08 4.88
CA SER A 117 -3.79 -28.16 4.12
C SER A 117 -3.00 -26.99 3.49
N LEU A 118 -1.96 -26.50 4.17
CA LEU A 118 -1.06 -25.50 3.61
C LEU A 118 -0.25 -26.10 2.43
N LYS A 119 0.35 -27.29 2.61
CA LYS A 119 1.08 -27.98 1.55
C LYS A 119 0.20 -28.31 0.34
N GLU A 120 -1.03 -28.67 0.57
CA GLU A 120 -2.01 -28.89 -0.50
C GLU A 120 -2.31 -27.59 -1.26
N CYS A 121 -2.46 -26.46 -0.55
CA CYS A 121 -2.59 -25.14 -1.17
C CYS A 121 -1.36 -24.79 -2.02
N LEU A 122 -0.14 -24.97 -1.50
CA LEU A 122 1.09 -24.75 -2.24
C LEU A 122 1.15 -25.61 -3.49
N LYS A 123 0.80 -26.88 -3.41
CA LYS A 123 0.76 -27.84 -4.53
C LYS A 123 -0.23 -27.41 -5.60
N ASN A 124 -1.46 -27.09 -5.21
CA ASN A 124 -2.54 -26.78 -6.14
C ASN A 124 -2.33 -25.46 -6.87
N ASN A 125 -1.60 -24.52 -6.26
CA ASN A 125 -1.33 -23.18 -6.82
C ASN A 125 0.12 -22.99 -7.24
N TYR A 126 0.94 -24.04 -7.28
CA TYR A 126 2.38 -23.96 -7.52
C TYR A 126 2.75 -23.19 -8.79
N GLU A 127 2.16 -23.53 -9.92
CA GLU A 127 2.44 -22.86 -11.20
C GLU A 127 2.02 -21.38 -11.18
N GLN A 128 0.94 -21.05 -10.51
CA GLN A 128 0.52 -19.65 -10.35
C GLN A 128 1.52 -18.87 -9.51
N PHE A 129 1.94 -19.40 -8.36
CA PHE A 129 2.94 -18.75 -7.51
C PHE A 129 4.28 -18.58 -8.21
N LYS A 130 4.74 -19.62 -8.89
CA LYS A 130 5.98 -19.60 -9.66
C LYS A 130 5.94 -18.52 -10.75
N ASN A 131 4.89 -18.46 -11.54
CA ASN A 131 4.71 -17.46 -12.60
C ASN A 131 4.64 -16.04 -12.03
N SER A 132 3.95 -15.82 -10.91
CA SER A 132 3.91 -14.53 -10.23
C SER A 132 5.30 -14.13 -9.74
N LEU A 133 6.05 -15.02 -9.09
CA LEU A 133 7.40 -14.76 -8.62
C LEU A 133 8.37 -14.44 -9.75
N GLU A 134 8.30 -15.16 -10.89
CA GLU A 134 9.10 -14.84 -12.07
C GLU A 134 8.74 -13.48 -12.67
N LYS A 135 7.45 -13.14 -12.75
CA LYS A 135 7.01 -11.81 -13.19
C LYS A 135 7.55 -10.70 -12.30
N LEU A 136 7.61 -10.92 -10.98
CA LEU A 136 8.07 -9.94 -9.99
C LEU A 136 9.61 -9.86 -9.88
N LYS A 137 10.33 -10.86 -10.32
CA LYS A 137 11.78 -10.99 -10.18
C LYS A 137 12.53 -9.77 -10.74
N GLY A 138 13.44 -9.20 -9.93
CA GLY A 138 14.22 -8.01 -10.26
C GLY A 138 13.39 -6.73 -10.39
N LYS A 139 12.21 -6.70 -9.76
CA LYS A 139 11.33 -5.55 -9.74
C LYS A 139 10.91 -5.22 -8.31
N GLN A 140 10.58 -3.97 -8.09
CA GLN A 140 10.17 -3.43 -6.79
C GLN A 140 8.84 -2.67 -6.94
N GLU A 141 7.95 -2.85 -5.98
CA GLU A 141 6.71 -2.07 -5.90
C GLU A 141 6.94 -0.76 -5.15
N TRP A 142 6.52 0.35 -5.77
CA TRP A 142 6.61 1.69 -5.20
C TRP A 142 5.25 2.37 -5.24
N GLY A 143 4.86 2.95 -4.09
CA GLY A 143 3.64 3.74 -3.96
C GLY A 143 3.91 5.23 -4.20
N VAL A 144 3.00 5.89 -4.92
CA VAL A 144 3.01 7.35 -5.12
C VAL A 144 1.65 7.90 -4.74
N LYS A 145 1.64 8.84 -3.80
CA LYS A 145 0.45 9.55 -3.36
C LYS A 145 0.60 11.03 -3.69
N VAL A 146 -0.45 11.65 -4.18
CA VAL A 146 -0.48 13.08 -4.47
C VAL A 146 -1.58 13.73 -3.65
N TYR A 147 -1.23 14.78 -2.94
CA TYR A 147 -2.14 15.59 -2.12
C TYR A 147 -2.17 17.03 -2.59
N LEU A 148 -3.25 17.74 -2.31
CA LEU A 148 -3.48 19.11 -2.72
C LEU A 148 -3.71 20.06 -1.55
N LYS A 149 -2.99 21.17 -1.53
CA LYS A 149 -3.32 22.38 -0.76
C LYS A 149 -4.27 23.24 -1.58
N GLU A 150 -5.56 22.97 -1.46
CA GLU A 150 -6.60 23.53 -2.32
C GLU A 150 -6.57 25.06 -2.38
N ASN A 151 -6.34 25.74 -1.26
CA ASN A 151 -6.28 27.20 -1.20
C ASN A 151 -5.17 27.80 -2.10
N ILE A 152 -4.00 27.15 -2.19
CA ILE A 152 -2.91 27.60 -3.05
C ILE A 152 -3.27 27.41 -4.51
N PHE A 153 -3.79 26.24 -4.85
CA PHE A 153 -4.15 25.89 -6.22
C PHE A 153 -5.29 26.76 -6.74
N ARG A 154 -6.36 26.92 -5.96
CA ARG A 154 -7.49 27.79 -6.30
C ARG A 154 -7.03 29.23 -6.60
N LYS A 155 -6.20 29.79 -5.73
CA LYS A 155 -5.62 31.12 -5.95
C LYS A 155 -4.84 31.21 -7.24
N THR A 156 -4.06 30.17 -7.56
CA THR A 156 -3.29 30.12 -8.82
C THR A 156 -4.21 30.08 -10.03
N ILE A 157 -5.30 29.31 -10.00
CA ILE A 157 -6.31 29.29 -11.07
C ILE A 157 -6.97 30.67 -11.22
N GLU A 158 -7.36 31.28 -10.11
CA GLU A 158 -8.02 32.61 -10.12
C GLU A 158 -7.11 33.72 -10.68
N GLU A 159 -5.78 33.60 -10.48
CA GLU A 159 -4.81 34.63 -10.89
C GLU A 159 -4.21 34.39 -12.28
N LYS A 160 -4.05 33.12 -12.69
CA LYS A 160 -3.24 32.78 -13.86
C LYS A 160 -3.99 32.03 -14.98
N ASN A 161 -5.17 31.46 -14.71
CA ASN A 161 -5.90 30.71 -15.73
C ASN A 161 -6.48 31.68 -16.78
N GLU A 162 -6.19 31.42 -18.05
CA GLU A 162 -6.56 32.29 -19.16
C GLU A 162 -8.07 32.48 -19.30
N ALA A 163 -8.87 31.40 -19.13
CA ALA A 163 -10.32 31.47 -19.22
C ALA A 163 -10.92 32.33 -18.10
N VAL A 164 -10.37 32.19 -16.87
CA VAL A 164 -10.77 33.01 -15.73
C VAL A 164 -10.40 34.47 -15.95
N GLN A 165 -9.18 34.76 -16.45
CA GLN A 165 -8.74 36.12 -16.72
C GLN A 165 -9.54 36.78 -17.86
N ALA A 166 -9.87 36.03 -18.92
CA ALA A 166 -10.71 36.51 -20.01
C ALA A 166 -12.10 36.91 -19.50
N LYS A 167 -12.71 36.07 -18.63
CA LYS A 167 -14.04 36.38 -18.05
C LYS A 167 -14.00 37.55 -17.09
N LYS A 168 -12.96 37.72 -16.31
CA LYS A 168 -12.78 38.90 -15.45
C LYS A 168 -12.73 40.19 -16.28
N LYS A 169 -11.98 40.24 -17.37
CA LYS A 169 -11.91 41.38 -18.29
C LYS A 169 -13.25 41.68 -18.97
N GLU A 170 -13.99 40.63 -19.36
CA GLU A 170 -15.35 40.79 -19.91
C GLU A 170 -16.27 41.52 -18.92
N ILE A 171 -16.22 41.08 -17.63
CA ILE A 171 -17.06 41.66 -16.56
C ILE A 171 -16.69 43.12 -16.25
N GLU A 172 -15.40 43.46 -16.27
CA GLU A 172 -14.95 44.82 -16.06
C GLU A 172 -15.50 45.80 -17.10
N SER A 173 -15.82 45.31 -18.28
CA SER A 173 -16.45 46.10 -19.36
C SER A 173 -17.97 46.27 -19.26
N LEU A 174 -18.62 45.57 -18.30
CA LEU A 174 -20.10 45.58 -18.16
C LEU A 174 -20.58 46.75 -17.25
N PRO A 175 -21.84 47.23 -17.46
CA PRO A 175 -22.48 48.14 -16.51
C PRO A 175 -22.60 47.53 -15.12
N LYS A 176 -22.44 48.37 -14.06
CA LYS A 176 -22.38 47.92 -12.66
C LYS A 176 -23.52 46.98 -12.23
N GLY A 177 -24.73 47.16 -12.75
CA GLY A 177 -25.86 46.28 -12.43
C GLY A 177 -25.77 44.85 -13.03
N MET A 178 -25.12 44.69 -14.19
CA MET A 178 -24.89 43.38 -14.81
C MET A 178 -23.64 42.70 -14.24
N ALA A 179 -22.65 43.46 -13.82
CA ALA A 179 -21.40 42.94 -13.23
C ALA A 179 -21.67 42.02 -12.03
N PHE A 180 -22.64 42.36 -11.19
CA PHE A 180 -23.00 41.56 -10.00
C PHE A 180 -23.47 40.13 -10.34
N PHE A 181 -24.36 39.98 -11.35
CA PHE A 181 -24.83 38.67 -11.77
C PHE A 181 -23.73 37.85 -12.43
N THR A 182 -22.85 38.51 -13.18
CA THR A 182 -21.74 37.83 -13.89
C THR A 182 -20.60 37.43 -12.95
N GLN A 183 -20.45 38.12 -11.81
CA GLN A 183 -19.44 37.79 -10.81
C GLN A 183 -19.66 36.40 -10.19
N LYS A 184 -20.94 35.96 -10.05
CA LYS A 184 -21.25 34.60 -9.61
C LYS A 184 -20.74 33.55 -10.63
N GLN A 185 -20.76 33.86 -11.90
CA GLN A 185 -20.27 32.97 -12.96
C GLN A 185 -18.74 32.76 -12.90
N ILE A 186 -17.97 33.73 -12.36
CA ILE A 186 -16.54 33.53 -12.17
C ILE A 186 -16.27 32.34 -11.24
N GLY A 187 -17.00 32.22 -10.13
CA GLY A 187 -16.84 31.11 -9.19
C GLY A 187 -17.06 29.75 -9.85
N GLU A 188 -18.06 29.65 -10.73
CA GLU A 188 -18.35 28.43 -11.47
C GLU A 188 -17.23 28.11 -12.47
N ILE A 189 -16.74 29.12 -13.22
CA ILE A 189 -15.62 28.95 -14.15
C ILE A 189 -14.36 28.54 -13.40
N VAL A 190 -14.03 29.19 -12.27
CA VAL A 190 -12.88 28.83 -11.44
C VAL A 190 -12.96 27.36 -11.01
N ASN A 191 -14.14 26.88 -10.56
CA ASN A 191 -14.31 25.49 -10.17
C ASN A 191 -14.11 24.53 -11.36
N GLN A 192 -14.72 24.84 -12.51
CA GLN A 192 -14.57 24.02 -13.71
C GLN A 192 -13.13 23.94 -14.22
N GLU A 193 -12.43 25.08 -14.27
CA GLU A 193 -11.04 25.12 -14.70
C GLU A 193 -10.10 24.47 -13.66
N LYS A 194 -10.41 24.62 -12.36
CA LYS A 194 -9.71 23.90 -11.28
C LYS A 194 -9.82 22.40 -11.51
N ASP A 195 -11.01 21.86 -11.69
CA ASP A 195 -11.24 20.43 -11.83
C ASP A 195 -10.54 19.85 -13.08
N LYS A 196 -10.65 20.56 -14.22
CA LYS A 196 -9.93 20.17 -15.45
C LYS A 196 -8.41 20.11 -15.25
N GLU A 197 -7.86 21.12 -14.58
CA GLU A 197 -6.41 21.22 -14.40
C GLU A 197 -5.92 20.19 -13.34
N LEU A 198 -6.74 19.86 -12.33
CA LEU A 198 -6.45 18.77 -11.39
C LEU A 198 -6.38 17.43 -12.12
N ASP A 199 -7.36 17.13 -12.95
CA ASP A 199 -7.38 15.89 -13.74
C ASP A 199 -6.17 15.83 -14.69
N ARG A 200 -5.86 16.92 -15.37
CA ARG A 200 -4.70 16.99 -16.27
C ARG A 200 -3.38 16.74 -15.54
N ILE A 201 -3.16 17.39 -14.38
CA ILE A 201 -1.91 17.27 -13.62
C ILE A 201 -1.79 15.87 -13.00
N THR A 202 -2.86 15.33 -12.41
CA THR A 202 -2.81 14.00 -11.81
C THR A 202 -2.58 12.92 -12.85
N GLU A 203 -3.18 13.04 -14.03
CA GLU A 203 -2.95 12.13 -15.16
C GLU A 203 -1.53 12.27 -15.72
N GLU A 204 -1.01 13.49 -15.86
CA GLU A 204 0.38 13.71 -16.27
C GLU A 204 1.37 13.05 -15.29
N ILE A 205 1.16 13.18 -13.97
CA ILE A 205 2.00 12.54 -12.97
C ILE A 205 1.91 11.01 -13.12
N TYR A 206 0.70 10.46 -13.19
CA TYR A 206 0.47 9.04 -13.30
C TYR A 206 1.12 8.43 -14.56
N GLU A 207 0.91 9.06 -15.71
CA GLU A 207 1.42 8.58 -16.99
C GLU A 207 2.94 8.75 -17.11
N SER A 208 3.49 9.90 -16.67
CA SER A 208 4.93 10.15 -16.74
C SER A 208 5.74 9.14 -15.93
N LEU A 209 5.24 8.75 -14.75
CA LEU A 209 5.86 7.71 -13.93
C LEU A 209 5.61 6.32 -14.52
N GLY A 210 4.43 6.12 -15.08
CA GLY A 210 4.04 4.86 -15.74
C GLY A 210 4.94 4.48 -16.93
N GLN A 211 5.48 5.45 -17.66
CA GLN A 211 6.42 5.22 -18.76
C GLN A 211 7.74 4.57 -18.30
N LEU A 212 8.10 4.71 -17.01
CA LEU A 212 9.29 4.11 -16.42
C LEU A 212 9.00 2.79 -15.71
N ALA A 213 7.73 2.45 -15.53
CA ALA A 213 7.29 1.25 -14.83
C ALA A 213 7.10 0.06 -15.78
N PHE A 214 7.34 -1.14 -15.27
CA PHE A 214 6.95 -2.39 -15.92
C PHE A 214 5.42 -2.55 -15.91
N SER A 215 4.79 -2.16 -14.78
CA SER A 215 3.33 -2.16 -14.61
C SER A 215 2.93 -1.05 -13.66
N LYS A 216 1.69 -0.56 -13.77
CA LYS A 216 1.14 0.48 -12.90
C LYS A 216 -0.32 0.17 -12.56
N ASN A 217 -0.75 0.65 -11.39
CA ASN A 217 -2.11 0.47 -10.91
C ASN A 217 -2.55 1.72 -10.13
N LYS A 218 -3.78 2.20 -10.37
CA LYS A 218 -4.45 3.20 -9.51
C LYS A 218 -5.25 2.48 -8.44
N SER A 219 -5.12 2.92 -7.20
CA SER A 219 -5.91 2.44 -6.07
C SER A 219 -6.94 3.47 -5.65
N LYS A 220 -7.86 3.08 -4.77
CA LYS A 220 -8.85 4.01 -4.21
C LYS A 220 -8.15 5.15 -3.46
N LEU A 221 -8.68 6.35 -3.60
CA LEU A 221 -8.27 7.49 -2.80
C LEU A 221 -8.64 7.21 -1.33
N LEU A 222 -7.75 7.57 -0.43
CA LEU A 222 -7.96 7.40 1.00
C LEU A 222 -8.49 8.71 1.59
N GLU A 223 -9.49 8.60 2.43
CA GLU A 223 -10.03 9.73 3.18
C GLU A 223 -9.00 10.26 4.19
N LYS A 224 -9.18 11.51 4.61
CA LYS A 224 -8.27 12.21 5.54
C LYS A 224 -8.09 11.47 6.86
N ASP A 225 -9.15 10.86 7.37
CA ASP A 225 -9.13 10.09 8.62
C ASP A 225 -8.18 8.88 8.56
N PHE A 226 -8.02 8.30 7.37
CA PHE A 226 -7.08 7.17 7.16
C PHE A 226 -5.66 7.63 6.87
N THR A 227 -5.49 8.80 6.26
CA THR A 227 -4.15 9.30 5.89
C THR A 227 -3.50 10.10 7.01
N GLY A 228 -4.27 10.68 7.92
CA GLY A 228 -3.82 11.65 8.92
C GLY A 228 -3.39 12.99 8.29
N MET A 229 -3.65 13.20 6.99
CA MET A 229 -3.30 14.38 6.25
C MET A 229 -4.45 15.38 6.26
N LEU A 230 -4.11 16.69 6.35
CA LEU A 230 -5.09 17.77 6.21
C LEU A 230 -5.49 18.00 4.75
N GLU A 231 -4.58 17.69 3.84
CA GLU A 231 -4.75 17.84 2.41
C GLU A 231 -5.61 16.71 1.82
N GLU A 232 -6.33 17.02 0.75
CA GLU A 232 -7.07 16.04 -0.03
C GLU A 232 -6.13 15.19 -0.88
N MET A 233 -6.36 13.87 -0.91
CA MET A 233 -5.62 12.96 -1.78
C MET A 233 -6.24 13.00 -3.19
N LEU A 234 -5.42 13.23 -4.20
CA LEU A 234 -5.82 13.28 -5.61
C LEU A 234 -5.36 12.06 -6.41
N LEU A 235 -4.30 11.40 -5.98
CA LEU A 235 -3.77 10.19 -6.61
C LEU A 235 -3.27 9.24 -5.54
N ASN A 236 -3.60 7.96 -5.70
CA ASN A 236 -3.03 6.83 -4.98
C ASN A 236 -2.68 5.77 -6.02
N ALA A 237 -1.40 5.67 -6.35
CA ALA A 237 -0.94 4.81 -7.43
C ALA A 237 0.25 3.96 -7.01
N PHE A 238 0.36 2.79 -7.60
CA PHE A 238 1.46 1.84 -7.38
C PHE A 238 2.12 1.53 -8.71
N TYR A 239 3.44 1.37 -8.67
CA TYR A 239 4.29 1.12 -9.83
C TYR A 239 5.21 -0.05 -9.54
N LEU A 240 5.27 -1.00 -10.43
CA LEU A 240 6.25 -2.08 -10.41
C LEU A 240 7.43 -1.65 -11.27
N ILE A 241 8.56 -1.39 -10.64
CA ILE A 241 9.74 -0.79 -11.28
C ILE A 241 10.86 -1.82 -11.39
N GLU A 242 11.43 -2.00 -12.57
CA GLU A 242 12.67 -2.76 -12.74
C GLU A 242 13.81 -2.09 -11.99
N GLU A 243 14.65 -2.86 -11.28
CA GLU A 243 15.79 -2.31 -10.51
C GLU A 243 16.70 -1.41 -11.36
N SER A 244 16.90 -1.76 -12.63
CA SER A 244 17.68 -0.96 -13.59
C SER A 244 17.09 0.42 -13.88
N LYS A 245 15.79 0.61 -13.67
CA LYS A 245 15.06 1.87 -13.92
C LYS A 245 14.78 2.68 -12.66
N LEU A 246 15.11 2.15 -11.48
CA LEU A 246 14.78 2.77 -10.20
C LEU A 246 15.34 4.20 -10.05
N ALA A 247 16.60 4.40 -10.41
CA ALA A 247 17.23 5.73 -10.35
C ALA A 247 16.51 6.74 -11.25
N SER A 248 16.11 6.33 -12.45
CA SER A 248 15.36 7.17 -13.39
C SER A 248 13.96 7.49 -12.86
N PHE A 249 13.29 6.51 -12.24
CA PHE A 249 11.98 6.70 -11.60
C PHE A 249 12.08 7.70 -10.45
N GLN A 250 13.03 7.54 -9.54
CA GLN A 250 13.23 8.46 -8.40
C GLN A 250 13.58 9.89 -8.88
N LYS A 251 14.41 10.01 -9.91
CA LYS A 251 14.72 11.31 -10.53
C LYS A 251 13.46 11.97 -11.08
N LYS A 252 12.63 11.22 -11.82
CA LYS A 252 11.37 11.73 -12.39
C LYS A 252 10.40 12.18 -11.32
N VAL A 253 10.31 11.43 -10.22
CA VAL A 253 9.54 11.86 -9.04
C VAL A 253 10.03 13.19 -8.49
N GLY A 254 11.35 13.37 -8.38
CA GLY A 254 11.94 14.65 -7.94
C GLY A 254 11.55 15.81 -8.87
N GLU A 255 11.67 15.64 -10.20
CA GLU A 255 11.26 16.62 -11.18
C GLU A 255 9.78 17.02 -11.06
N LEU A 256 8.89 16.03 -10.86
CA LEU A 256 7.45 16.27 -10.68
C LEU A 256 7.14 16.99 -9.36
N LYS A 257 7.84 16.63 -8.28
CA LYS A 257 7.74 17.34 -6.99
C LYS A 257 8.08 18.82 -7.16
N GLU A 258 9.21 19.14 -7.77
CA GLU A 258 9.65 20.51 -8.00
C GLU A 258 8.66 21.26 -8.90
N LYS A 259 8.27 20.65 -10.02
CA LYS A 259 7.34 21.23 -11.00
C LYS A 259 6.03 21.68 -10.38
N TYR A 260 5.44 20.87 -9.51
CA TYR A 260 4.08 21.07 -9.00
C TYR A 260 3.99 21.60 -7.57
N ASN A 261 5.11 21.72 -6.85
CA ASN A 261 5.12 22.20 -5.46
C ASN A 261 4.55 23.63 -5.33
N SER A 262 4.93 24.54 -6.24
CA SER A 262 4.47 25.93 -6.23
C SER A 262 2.97 26.08 -6.51
N LEU A 263 2.34 25.04 -7.10
CA LEU A 263 0.91 24.97 -7.35
C LEU A 263 0.13 24.36 -6.18
N GLY A 264 0.81 23.96 -5.09
CA GLY A 264 0.20 23.37 -3.91
C GLY A 264 0.08 21.83 -3.93
N PHE A 265 0.69 21.15 -4.93
CA PHE A 265 0.73 19.69 -4.95
C PHE A 265 1.86 19.17 -4.07
N LYS A 266 1.56 18.15 -3.27
CA LYS A 266 2.53 17.41 -2.48
C LYS A 266 2.58 15.97 -3.00
N VAL A 267 3.70 15.58 -3.57
CA VAL A 267 3.94 14.21 -4.06
C VAL A 267 4.74 13.43 -3.03
N GLU A 268 4.19 12.35 -2.52
CA GLU A 268 4.84 11.43 -1.59
C GLU A 268 5.17 10.12 -2.29
N VAL A 269 6.30 9.52 -1.96
CA VAL A 269 6.76 8.24 -2.48
C VAL A 269 7.16 7.36 -1.34
N SER A 270 6.74 6.11 -1.38
CA SER A 270 7.04 5.11 -0.38
C SER A 270 7.34 3.77 -1.04
N GLY A 271 8.16 2.96 -0.36
CA GLY A 271 8.60 1.65 -0.85
C GLY A 271 10.11 1.44 -0.66
N PRO A 272 10.65 0.31 -1.12
CA PRO A 272 9.90 -0.74 -1.81
C PRO A 272 8.94 -1.49 -0.88
N TRP A 273 7.74 -1.75 -1.38
CA TRP A 273 6.69 -2.50 -0.71
C TRP A 273 6.68 -3.97 -1.15
N PRO A 274 6.17 -4.89 -0.34
CA PRO A 274 5.75 -6.21 -0.83
C PRO A 274 4.75 -6.06 -1.98
N SER A 275 4.80 -6.94 -2.96
CA SER A 275 4.08 -6.76 -4.22
C SER A 275 2.57 -7.02 -4.13
N TYR A 276 1.87 -6.29 -3.27
CA TYR A 276 0.42 -6.43 -3.04
C TYR A 276 -0.45 -6.14 -4.26
N HIS A 277 0.01 -5.26 -5.14
CA HIS A 277 -0.78 -4.80 -6.28
C HIS A 277 -0.43 -5.52 -7.59
N PHE A 278 0.61 -6.36 -7.62
CA PHE A 278 1.14 -6.95 -8.84
C PHE A 278 1.37 -8.46 -8.78
N ALA A 279 1.22 -9.09 -7.59
CA ALA A 279 1.38 -10.52 -7.36
C ALA A 279 0.22 -11.36 -7.92
#